data_6bd9b1c689a82ba42fe63897ebd940cf
#
_entry.id   6bd9b1c689a82ba42fe63897ebd940cf
#
_cell.length_a   1.000
_cell.length_b   1.000
_cell.length_c   1.000
_cell.angle_alpha   90.00
_cell.angle_beta   90.00
_cell.angle_gamma   90.00
#
_symmetry.space_group_name_H-M   'P 1'
#
loop_
_entity.id
_entity.type
_entity.pdbx_description
1 polymer ?
#
loop_
_entity_poly.entity_id
_entity_poly.type
_entity_poly.pdbx_seq_one_letter_code
_entity_poly.pdbx_strand_id
1 'polypeptide(L)'
;MQRRSFLKGSGTVIVVVVGGGVWRAYDEGVFSVGEGPAYQPWRDWQNEKDGSLALVRAAILAASPHNTQPWLFKVTDKQIELYADTRRYPGALDPYLREQHIGLGCALENLTLAAAANGYNATATLLPGKLQPVPSNPQPALVAHVDLSPGNRQTSELYDVIPHRHTNRAPYDLLNPVPVDVTDALIGLTNEEPEVKIFLFNSESGRNRIIDLVAKANKEVYADPEVENGSQRWIRWDWSDIQKYRDGLTVDAFGLPPVTTAIIKFSPKRLLRKFAPRGNGDPYADLLRATPVFGLIAVRDRYDQEQCLRAGRIWQRAHLLLTSRGVAARPINEAVELIDHERLRNQEPRTSAQLADLTHDATWQPTFMFRVGYPIRPALASPRRPVKDVII
;
A
#
# COMPACT_ATOMS: atom_id res chain seq x y z
N MET A 1 -10.83 -19.92 -28.74
CA MET A 1 -11.15 -21.31 -28.31
C MET A 1 -10.68 -21.63 -26.89
N GLN A 2 -10.78 -20.72 -25.91
CA GLN A 2 -10.25 -20.94 -24.53
C GLN A 2 -11.29 -20.79 -23.39
N ARG A 3 -12.54 -20.39 -23.67
CA ARG A 3 -13.58 -20.31 -22.64
C ARG A 3 -14.14 -21.67 -22.14
N ARG A 4 -14.00 -22.73 -22.95
CA ARG A 4 -14.51 -24.08 -22.57
C ARG A 4 -13.59 -24.85 -21.62
N SER A 5 -12.28 -24.55 -21.58
CA SER A 5 -11.37 -25.22 -20.65
C SER A 5 -11.48 -24.72 -19.23
N PHE A 6 -11.83 -23.43 -19.04
CA PHE A 6 -12.03 -22.82 -17.71
C PHE A 6 -13.25 -23.42 -16.99
N LEU A 7 -14.35 -23.64 -17.74
CA LEU A 7 -15.57 -24.24 -17.19
C LEU A 7 -15.39 -25.72 -16.80
N LYS A 8 -14.51 -26.46 -17.46
CA LYS A 8 -14.24 -27.88 -17.12
C LYS A 8 -13.41 -28.03 -15.84
N GLY A 9 -12.45 -27.11 -15.59
CA GLY A 9 -11.66 -27.11 -14.34
C GLY A 9 -12.48 -26.66 -13.13
N SER A 10 -13.36 -25.67 -13.30
CA SER A 10 -14.28 -25.20 -12.27
C SER A 10 -15.36 -26.24 -11.91
N GLY A 11 -15.84 -27.01 -12.90
CA GLY A 11 -16.85 -28.03 -12.69
C GLY A 11 -16.37 -29.18 -11.77
N THR A 12 -15.10 -29.54 -11.83
CA THR A 12 -14.56 -30.64 -10.99
C THR A 12 -14.44 -30.22 -9.52
N VAL A 13 -14.16 -28.97 -9.23
CA VAL A 13 -14.13 -28.45 -7.84
C VAL A 13 -15.56 -28.33 -7.27
N ILE A 14 -16.55 -28.01 -8.11
CA ILE A 14 -17.96 -27.87 -7.71
C ILE A 14 -18.59 -29.24 -7.38
N VAL A 15 -18.18 -30.31 -8.05
CA VAL A 15 -18.77 -31.65 -7.88
C VAL A 15 -18.37 -32.32 -6.54
N VAL A 16 -17.24 -31.95 -5.94
CA VAL A 16 -16.78 -32.50 -4.64
C VAL A 16 -17.51 -31.87 -3.43
N VAL A 17 -18.30 -30.83 -3.65
CA VAL A 17 -18.92 -30.03 -2.57
C VAL A 17 -20.44 -30.04 -2.68
N VAL A 18 -21.03 -31.24 -2.63
CA VAL A 18 -22.49 -31.38 -2.59
C VAL A 18 -23.01 -31.11 -1.17
N GLY A 19 -23.97 -30.16 -1.04
CA GLY A 19 -24.77 -29.91 0.16
C GLY A 19 -24.35 -28.69 1.00
N GLY A 20 -23.38 -28.78 1.86
CA GLY A 20 -22.98 -27.66 2.75
C GLY A 20 -21.86 -26.78 2.21
N GLY A 21 -21.14 -27.23 1.22
CA GLY A 21 -19.96 -26.54 0.73
C GLY A 21 -20.22 -25.44 -0.30
N VAL A 22 -21.28 -25.54 -1.10
CA VAL A 22 -21.66 -24.44 -2.02
C VAL A 22 -22.15 -23.23 -1.22
N TRP A 23 -22.93 -23.46 -0.18
CA TRP A 23 -23.37 -22.41 0.73
C TRP A 23 -22.18 -21.75 1.43
N ARG A 24 -21.22 -22.54 1.93
CA ARG A 24 -20.02 -22.01 2.56
C ARG A 24 -19.14 -21.21 1.59
N ALA A 25 -18.96 -21.66 0.34
CA ALA A 25 -18.21 -20.94 -0.66
C ALA A 25 -18.86 -19.57 -0.97
N TYR A 26 -20.19 -19.51 -0.93
CA TYR A 26 -20.95 -18.26 -1.08
C TYR A 26 -20.77 -17.36 0.14
N ASP A 27 -20.93 -17.89 1.34
CA ASP A 27 -20.79 -17.18 2.62
C ASP A 27 -19.37 -16.61 2.83
N GLU A 28 -18.34 -17.35 2.46
CA GLU A 28 -16.94 -16.93 2.50
C GLU A 28 -16.54 -16.00 1.34
N GLY A 29 -17.49 -15.62 0.47
CA GLY A 29 -17.27 -14.66 -0.62
C GLY A 29 -16.32 -15.14 -1.71
N VAL A 30 -16.24 -16.46 -1.96
CA VAL A 30 -15.40 -17.03 -3.04
C VAL A 30 -15.83 -16.47 -4.41
N PHE A 31 -17.13 -16.17 -4.58
CA PHE A 31 -17.73 -15.66 -5.81
C PHE A 31 -17.96 -14.14 -5.82
N SER A 32 -17.69 -13.45 -4.71
CA SER A 32 -17.99 -12.02 -4.52
C SER A 32 -16.73 -11.18 -4.34
N VAL A 33 -15.68 -11.51 -5.09
CA VAL A 33 -14.39 -10.81 -5.03
C VAL A 33 -14.55 -9.35 -5.43
N GLY A 34 -14.15 -8.43 -4.57
CA GLY A 34 -14.23 -6.98 -4.83
C GLY A 34 -15.64 -6.41 -4.82
N GLU A 35 -16.63 -7.14 -4.29
CA GLU A 35 -18.03 -6.72 -4.22
C GLU A 35 -18.45 -6.30 -2.81
N GLY A 36 -19.68 -5.78 -2.70
CA GLY A 36 -20.31 -5.38 -1.46
C GLY A 36 -19.94 -3.98 -0.95
N PRO A 37 -20.52 -3.58 0.21
CA PRO A 37 -20.38 -2.24 0.78
C PRO A 37 -18.92 -1.83 1.08
N ALA A 38 -18.03 -2.77 1.40
CA ALA A 38 -16.62 -2.49 1.67
C ALA A 38 -15.85 -2.00 0.43
N TYR A 39 -16.37 -2.23 -0.76
CA TYR A 39 -15.74 -1.82 -2.03
C TYR A 39 -16.51 -0.69 -2.74
N GLN A 40 -17.61 -0.26 -2.16
CA GLN A 40 -18.41 0.82 -2.73
C GLN A 40 -17.65 2.13 -2.89
N PRO A 41 -16.73 2.56 -1.99
CA PRO A 41 -15.97 3.79 -2.17
C PRO A 41 -15.17 3.86 -3.48
N TRP A 42 -14.74 2.74 -4.07
CA TRP A 42 -14.07 2.71 -5.36
C TRP A 42 -15.00 3.02 -6.54
N ARG A 43 -16.29 2.70 -6.40
CA ARG A 43 -17.30 2.94 -7.43
C ARG A 43 -17.94 4.32 -7.33
N ASP A 44 -18.09 4.81 -6.09
CA ASP A 44 -18.85 6.02 -5.79
C ASP A 44 -17.97 7.26 -5.53
N TRP A 45 -16.65 7.15 -5.76
CA TRP A 45 -15.68 8.17 -5.41
C TRP A 45 -15.91 9.53 -6.10
N GLN A 46 -16.59 9.57 -7.25
CA GLN A 46 -16.97 10.78 -8.00
C GLN A 46 -18.45 11.14 -7.86
N ASN A 47 -19.23 10.37 -7.09
CA ASN A 47 -20.68 10.59 -7.00
C ASN A 47 -21.07 11.80 -6.13
N GLU A 48 -20.16 12.36 -5.35
CA GLU A 48 -20.42 13.57 -4.58
C GLU A 48 -20.39 14.75 -5.55
N LYS A 49 -21.57 15.35 -5.75
CA LYS A 49 -21.70 16.57 -6.52
C LYS A 49 -21.32 17.73 -5.61
N ASP A 50 -20.22 18.35 -5.92
CA ASP A 50 -19.74 19.60 -5.35
C ASP A 50 -19.44 19.59 -3.83
N GLY A 51 -18.37 20.24 -3.45
CA GLY A 51 -17.95 20.46 -2.08
C GLY A 51 -16.68 19.71 -1.68
N SER A 52 -16.19 20.09 -0.52
CA SER A 52 -14.94 19.60 0.06
C SER A 52 -14.96 18.10 0.39
N LEU A 53 -16.13 17.47 0.56
CA LEU A 53 -16.25 16.03 0.77
C LEU A 53 -15.83 15.20 -0.45
N ALA A 54 -15.94 15.73 -1.68
CA ALA A 54 -15.44 15.05 -2.87
C ALA A 54 -13.91 14.80 -2.78
N LEU A 55 -13.18 15.73 -2.15
CA LEU A 55 -11.75 15.61 -1.95
C LEU A 55 -11.41 14.45 -0.99
N VAL A 56 -12.21 14.29 0.07
CA VAL A 56 -12.04 13.19 1.02
C VAL A 56 -12.37 11.83 0.37
N ARG A 57 -13.35 11.77 -0.54
CA ARG A 57 -13.65 10.55 -1.30
C ARG A 57 -12.44 10.05 -2.09
N ALA A 58 -11.69 10.95 -2.72
CA ALA A 58 -10.45 10.60 -3.40
C ALA A 58 -9.34 10.21 -2.39
N ALA A 59 -9.22 10.95 -1.28
CA ALA A 59 -8.21 10.71 -0.25
C ALA A 59 -8.30 9.32 0.35
N ILE A 60 -9.49 8.80 0.65
CA ILE A 60 -9.68 7.46 1.25
C ILE A 60 -9.31 6.31 0.30
N LEU A 61 -9.12 6.56 -1.00
CA LEU A 61 -8.64 5.56 -1.95
C LEU A 61 -7.12 5.41 -1.97
N ALA A 62 -6.39 6.21 -1.22
CA ALA A 62 -4.94 6.20 -1.17
C ALA A 62 -4.35 4.88 -0.64
N ALA A 63 -3.04 4.69 -0.85
CA ALA A 63 -2.30 3.60 -0.25
C ALA A 63 -2.09 3.83 1.25
N SER A 64 -2.04 2.75 2.04
CA SER A 64 -1.63 2.79 3.45
C SER A 64 -1.04 1.46 3.89
N PRO A 65 -0.17 1.43 4.93
CA PRO A 65 0.43 0.19 5.41
C PRO A 65 -0.67 -0.78 5.84
N HIS A 66 -0.58 -2.03 5.39
CA HIS A 66 -1.59 -3.08 5.64
C HIS A 66 -3.05 -2.66 5.38
N ASN A 67 -3.29 -1.61 4.58
CA ASN A 67 -4.62 -1.02 4.36
C ASN A 67 -5.29 -0.59 5.68
N THR A 68 -4.50 -0.10 6.63
CA THR A 68 -4.98 0.38 7.93
C THR A 68 -5.85 1.62 7.83
N GLN A 69 -5.69 2.43 6.76
CA GLN A 69 -6.45 3.66 6.51
C GLN A 69 -6.41 4.59 7.74
N PRO A 70 -5.21 5.10 8.12
CA PRO A 70 -4.97 5.73 9.40
C PRO A 70 -5.32 7.21 9.43
N TRP A 71 -6.16 7.66 8.54
CA TRP A 71 -6.57 9.04 8.38
C TRP A 71 -7.91 9.34 9.02
N LEU A 72 -8.01 10.54 9.59
CA LEU A 72 -9.25 11.21 9.98
C LEU A 72 -9.22 12.62 9.41
N PHE A 73 -10.39 13.15 9.07
CA PHE A 73 -10.52 14.46 8.46
C PHE A 73 -11.52 15.32 9.22
N LYS A 74 -11.15 16.59 9.45
CA LYS A 74 -12.11 17.62 9.84
C LYS A 74 -12.29 18.54 8.63
N VAL A 75 -13.52 18.69 8.19
CA VAL A 75 -13.83 19.28 6.89
C VAL A 75 -14.70 20.53 7.08
N THR A 76 -14.26 21.62 6.46
CA THR A 76 -15.04 22.85 6.27
C THR A 76 -15.02 23.24 4.77
N ASP A 77 -15.78 24.24 4.40
CA ASP A 77 -15.78 24.74 3.01
C ASP A 77 -14.45 25.39 2.60
N LYS A 78 -13.63 25.82 3.57
CA LYS A 78 -12.38 26.55 3.33
C LYS A 78 -11.12 25.80 3.71
N GLN A 79 -11.24 24.72 4.48
CA GLN A 79 -10.09 23.99 5.00
C GLN A 79 -10.43 22.54 5.29
N ILE A 80 -9.50 21.65 5.02
CA ILE A 80 -9.51 20.27 5.45
C ILE A 80 -8.30 20.02 6.35
N GLU A 81 -8.51 19.60 7.59
CA GLU A 81 -7.47 19.15 8.49
C GLU A 81 -7.31 17.63 8.37
N LEU A 82 -6.07 17.16 8.25
CA LEU A 82 -5.71 15.73 8.21
C LEU A 82 -5.08 15.32 9.53
N TYR A 83 -5.69 14.34 10.19
CA TYR A 83 -5.21 13.77 11.44
C TYR A 83 -4.71 12.33 11.22
N ALA A 84 -3.62 11.97 11.90
CA ALA A 84 -3.19 10.59 12.09
C ALA A 84 -4.05 9.92 13.16
N ASP A 85 -4.81 8.87 12.84
CA ASP A 85 -5.35 7.96 13.85
C ASP A 85 -4.24 6.98 14.26
N THR A 86 -3.50 7.38 15.28
CA THR A 86 -2.31 6.68 15.77
C THR A 86 -2.60 5.29 16.39
N ARG A 87 -3.87 4.89 16.46
CA ARG A 87 -4.30 3.53 16.85
C ARG A 87 -4.36 2.58 15.64
N ARG A 88 -4.32 3.13 14.41
CA ARG A 88 -4.46 2.36 13.17
C ARG A 88 -3.10 2.17 12.48
N TYR A 89 -2.30 1.25 13.01
CA TYR A 89 -0.98 0.90 12.51
C TYR A 89 -0.70 -0.60 12.71
N PRO A 90 0.25 -1.20 11.99
CA PRO A 90 0.49 -2.64 12.04
C PRO A 90 1.30 -3.11 13.29
N GLY A 91 1.16 -2.42 14.42
CA GLY A 91 1.80 -2.80 15.69
C GLY A 91 3.32 -2.66 15.63
N ALA A 92 4.03 -3.64 16.19
CA ALA A 92 5.48 -3.61 16.27
C ALA A 92 6.19 -3.54 14.91
N LEU A 93 5.50 -3.77 13.77
CA LEU A 93 6.05 -3.61 12.44
C LEU A 93 6.40 -2.14 12.11
N ASP A 94 5.60 -1.18 12.60
CA ASP A 94 5.81 0.27 12.38
C ASP A 94 5.93 1.01 13.73
N PRO A 95 7.01 0.77 14.48
CA PRO A 95 7.11 1.23 15.87
C PRO A 95 7.23 2.75 16.03
N TYR A 96 7.60 3.48 14.97
CA TYR A 96 7.71 4.93 14.93
C TYR A 96 6.56 5.60 14.16
N LEU A 97 5.57 4.84 13.66
CA LEU A 97 4.50 5.34 12.79
C LEU A 97 5.02 5.98 11.48
N ARG A 98 6.23 5.62 11.04
CA ARG A 98 6.84 6.15 9.83
C ARG A 98 6.03 5.75 8.58
N GLU A 99 5.67 4.49 8.45
CA GLU A 99 4.82 4.03 7.34
C GLU A 99 3.41 4.58 7.41
N GLN A 100 2.90 4.77 8.64
CA GLN A 100 1.62 5.43 8.84
C GLN A 100 1.65 6.85 8.24
N HIS A 101 2.70 7.64 8.53
CA HIS A 101 2.84 9.00 7.99
C HIS A 101 3.03 9.01 6.46
N ILE A 102 3.75 8.03 5.90
CA ILE A 102 3.80 7.83 4.45
C ILE A 102 2.40 7.57 3.88
N GLY A 103 1.59 6.74 4.55
CA GLY A 103 0.18 6.51 4.17
C GLY A 103 -0.68 7.77 4.24
N LEU A 104 -0.47 8.64 5.23
CA LEU A 104 -1.13 9.94 5.33
C LEU A 104 -0.72 10.89 4.20
N GLY A 105 0.56 10.89 3.82
CA GLY A 105 1.05 11.61 2.65
C GLY A 105 0.39 11.14 1.35
N CYS A 106 0.13 9.82 1.21
CA CYS A 106 -0.63 9.29 0.08
C CYS A 106 -2.06 9.85 0.04
N ALA A 107 -2.73 9.92 1.19
CA ALA A 107 -4.10 10.47 1.26
C ALA A 107 -4.11 11.97 0.94
N LEU A 108 -3.13 12.72 1.44
CA LEU A 108 -2.96 14.14 1.15
C LEU A 108 -2.74 14.40 -0.35
N GLU A 109 -1.96 13.55 -1.02
CA GLU A 109 -1.75 13.70 -2.47
C GLU A 109 -3.04 13.49 -3.27
N ASN A 110 -3.79 12.42 -2.98
CA ASN A 110 -5.09 12.21 -3.62
C ASN A 110 -6.06 13.38 -3.38
N LEU A 111 -6.08 13.93 -2.14
CA LEU A 111 -6.88 15.08 -1.78
C LEU A 111 -6.50 16.31 -2.61
N THR A 112 -5.20 16.58 -2.77
CA THR A 112 -4.69 17.72 -3.55
C THR A 112 -5.03 17.60 -5.04
N LEU A 113 -4.86 16.40 -5.63
CA LEU A 113 -5.26 16.13 -7.01
C LEU A 113 -6.77 16.31 -7.22
N ALA A 114 -7.57 15.85 -6.25
CA ALA A 114 -9.02 16.01 -6.30
C ALA A 114 -9.47 17.47 -6.14
N ALA A 115 -8.71 18.31 -5.42
CA ALA A 115 -9.03 19.71 -5.26
C ALA A 115 -9.08 20.44 -6.62
N ALA A 116 -8.02 20.32 -7.42
CA ALA A 116 -7.99 20.92 -8.75
C ALA A 116 -9.13 20.40 -9.65
N ALA A 117 -9.40 19.08 -9.62
CA ALA A 117 -10.46 18.49 -10.41
C ALA A 117 -11.88 18.92 -9.97
N ASN A 118 -12.05 19.37 -8.73
CA ASN A 118 -13.33 19.84 -8.20
C ASN A 118 -13.45 21.37 -8.14
N GLY A 119 -12.50 22.12 -8.73
CA GLY A 119 -12.58 23.57 -8.83
C GLY A 119 -12.09 24.32 -7.58
N TYR A 120 -11.12 23.72 -6.87
CA TYR A 120 -10.43 24.36 -5.75
C TYR A 120 -8.95 24.57 -6.06
N ASN A 121 -8.42 25.73 -5.67
CA ASN A 121 -7.00 25.87 -5.39
C ASN A 121 -6.75 25.36 -3.97
N ALA A 122 -5.80 24.46 -3.80
CA ALA A 122 -5.48 23.84 -2.53
C ALA A 122 -4.02 24.13 -2.14
N THR A 123 -3.82 24.66 -0.94
CA THR A 123 -2.49 24.87 -0.36
C THR A 123 -2.34 23.98 0.86
N ALA A 124 -1.48 22.96 0.75
CA ALA A 124 -1.21 22.04 1.84
C ALA A 124 -0.06 22.56 2.71
N THR A 125 -0.30 22.67 4.01
CA THR A 125 0.69 22.96 5.03
C THR A 125 0.92 21.70 5.87
N LEU A 126 2.15 21.18 5.84
CA LEU A 126 2.55 20.06 6.66
C LEU A 126 2.98 20.57 8.04
N LEU A 127 2.61 19.87 9.10
CA LEU A 127 3.01 20.27 10.45
C LEU A 127 4.35 19.64 10.82
N PRO A 128 5.27 20.42 11.40
CA PRO A 128 6.56 19.91 11.82
C PRO A 128 6.42 18.91 12.97
N GLY A 129 7.32 17.94 13.05
CA GLY A 129 7.36 16.97 14.12
C GLY A 129 8.48 15.96 13.95
N LYS A 130 8.78 15.26 15.03
CA LYS A 130 9.72 14.12 15.04
C LYS A 130 8.97 12.86 15.44
N LEU A 131 9.09 11.83 14.62
CA LEU A 131 8.49 10.53 14.91
C LEU A 131 9.21 9.88 16.08
N GLN A 132 8.42 9.47 17.05
CA GLN A 132 8.86 8.80 18.27
C GLN A 132 8.21 7.41 18.36
N PRO A 133 8.74 6.51 19.17
CA PRO A 133 8.04 5.25 19.46
C PRO A 133 6.62 5.50 19.94
N VAL A 134 5.71 4.63 19.50
CA VAL A 134 4.28 4.78 19.79
C VAL A 134 4.04 4.84 21.31
N PRO A 135 3.35 5.87 21.84
CA PRO A 135 3.05 5.95 23.24
C PRO A 135 2.02 4.91 23.69
N SER A 136 1.98 4.58 24.97
CA SER A 136 1.04 3.61 25.54
C SER A 136 -0.44 4.00 25.40
N ASN A 137 -0.74 5.30 25.25
CA ASN A 137 -2.09 5.81 25.02
C ASN A 137 -2.10 6.72 23.77
N PRO A 138 -2.10 6.15 22.56
CA PRO A 138 -2.04 6.92 21.33
C PRO A 138 -3.35 7.71 21.10
N GLN A 139 -3.20 8.98 20.74
CA GLN A 139 -4.31 9.89 20.43
C GLN A 139 -4.21 10.37 18.98
N PRO A 140 -5.32 10.70 18.31
CA PRO A 140 -5.26 11.33 17.00
C PRO A 140 -4.42 12.61 17.03
N ALA A 141 -3.54 12.78 16.04
CA ALA A 141 -2.65 13.93 15.94
C ALA A 141 -2.84 14.65 14.59
N LEU A 142 -3.00 15.97 14.63
CA LEU A 142 -3.03 16.79 13.43
C LEU A 142 -1.65 16.76 12.76
N VAL A 143 -1.60 16.43 11.45
CA VAL A 143 -0.35 16.31 10.69
C VAL A 143 -0.26 17.26 9.50
N ALA A 144 -1.39 17.70 8.98
CA ALA A 144 -1.46 18.68 7.90
C ALA A 144 -2.81 19.39 7.88
N HIS A 145 -2.86 20.57 7.28
CA HIS A 145 -4.10 21.18 6.84
C HIS A 145 -3.99 21.63 5.39
N VAL A 146 -5.12 21.68 4.71
CA VAL A 146 -5.24 22.09 3.31
C VAL A 146 -6.23 23.23 3.25
N ASP A 147 -5.73 24.42 2.97
CA ASP A 147 -6.56 25.60 2.73
C ASP A 147 -7.14 25.54 1.33
N LEU A 148 -8.43 25.80 1.21
CA LEU A 148 -9.20 25.73 -0.01
C LEU A 148 -9.71 27.11 -0.41
N SER A 149 -9.55 27.46 -1.66
CA SER A 149 -10.16 28.64 -2.28
C SER A 149 -10.76 28.27 -3.64
N PRO A 150 -11.77 29.00 -4.13
CA PRO A 150 -12.31 28.76 -5.47
C PRO A 150 -11.21 28.82 -6.53
N GLY A 151 -11.24 27.88 -7.46
CA GLY A 151 -10.31 27.75 -8.57
C GLY A 151 -11.00 27.27 -9.84
N ASN A 152 -10.27 27.18 -10.93
CA ASN A 152 -10.76 26.57 -12.16
C ASN A 152 -10.68 25.05 -12.07
N ARG A 153 -11.70 24.35 -12.55
CA ARG A 153 -11.67 22.89 -12.65
C ARG A 153 -10.59 22.44 -13.64
N GLN A 154 -9.69 21.61 -13.16
CA GLN A 154 -8.61 21.05 -13.98
C GLN A 154 -8.36 19.59 -13.56
N THR A 155 -8.70 18.66 -14.43
CA THR A 155 -8.37 17.24 -14.25
C THR A 155 -6.92 16.97 -14.65
N SER A 156 -6.38 15.87 -14.18
CA SER A 156 -5.06 15.37 -14.57
C SER A 156 -5.09 13.88 -14.77
N GLU A 157 -4.16 13.35 -15.57
CA GLU A 157 -4.00 11.90 -15.77
C GLU A 157 -3.88 11.17 -14.43
N LEU A 158 -3.17 11.74 -13.45
CA LEU A 158 -3.02 11.14 -12.13
C LEU A 158 -4.33 11.11 -11.34
N TYR A 159 -5.17 12.14 -11.44
CA TYR A 159 -6.49 12.15 -10.82
C TYR A 159 -7.40 11.07 -11.41
N ASP A 160 -7.43 10.96 -12.74
CA ASP A 160 -8.34 10.05 -13.45
C ASP A 160 -8.06 8.57 -13.15
N VAL A 161 -6.82 8.22 -12.79
CA VAL A 161 -6.43 6.84 -12.46
C VAL A 161 -6.51 6.49 -10.97
N ILE A 162 -6.92 7.41 -10.10
CA ILE A 162 -7.08 7.13 -8.65
C ILE A 162 -7.88 5.85 -8.39
N PRO A 163 -9.07 5.62 -9.02
CA PRO A 163 -9.88 4.42 -8.75
C PRO A 163 -9.25 3.13 -9.31
N HIS A 164 -8.26 3.22 -10.17
CA HIS A 164 -7.59 2.08 -10.80
C HIS A 164 -6.27 1.69 -10.11
N ARG A 165 -5.78 2.52 -9.19
CA ARG A 165 -4.54 2.29 -8.44
C ARG A 165 -4.74 1.21 -7.38
N HIS A 166 -4.25 0.01 -7.62
CA HIS A 166 -4.26 -1.10 -6.69
C HIS A 166 -2.85 -1.69 -6.52
N THR A 167 -2.50 -2.09 -5.30
CA THR A 167 -1.22 -2.76 -5.04
C THR A 167 -1.22 -4.17 -5.61
N ASN A 168 -0.30 -4.45 -6.54
CA ASN A 168 -0.19 -5.75 -7.18
C ASN A 168 0.85 -6.63 -6.49
N ARG A 169 0.40 -7.73 -5.88
CA ARG A 169 1.26 -8.68 -5.14
C ARG A 169 1.61 -9.94 -5.93
N ALA A 170 1.12 -10.07 -7.17
CA ALA A 170 1.50 -11.17 -8.06
C ALA A 170 2.97 -11.01 -8.56
N PRO A 171 3.60 -12.08 -9.05
CA PRO A 171 4.84 -11.96 -9.81
C PRO A 171 4.67 -11.03 -11.02
N TYR A 172 5.78 -10.44 -11.50
CA TYR A 172 5.81 -9.61 -12.69
C TYR A 172 6.41 -10.36 -13.87
N ASP A 173 6.08 -9.91 -15.08
CA ASP A 173 6.60 -10.46 -16.33
C ASP A 173 8.01 -9.90 -16.59
N LEU A 174 9.02 -10.76 -16.50
CA LEU A 174 10.41 -10.39 -16.78
C LEU A 174 10.72 -10.27 -18.28
N LEU A 175 9.86 -10.81 -19.14
CA LEU A 175 10.03 -10.71 -20.60
C LEU A 175 9.56 -9.34 -21.14
N ASN A 176 8.84 -8.59 -20.32
CA ASN A 176 8.33 -7.27 -20.65
C ASN A 176 9.02 -6.21 -19.76
N PRO A 177 10.14 -5.63 -20.21
CA PRO A 177 10.90 -4.67 -19.42
C PRO A 177 10.13 -3.36 -19.22
N VAL A 178 10.32 -2.72 -18.06
CA VAL A 178 9.79 -1.37 -17.81
C VAL A 178 10.54 -0.39 -18.72
N PRO A 179 9.83 0.41 -19.55
CA PRO A 179 10.46 1.37 -20.46
C PRO A 179 11.27 2.45 -19.73
N VAL A 180 12.32 2.94 -20.40
CA VAL A 180 13.22 3.95 -19.82
C VAL A 180 12.48 5.26 -19.53
N ASP A 181 11.58 5.69 -20.39
CA ASP A 181 10.76 6.89 -20.17
C ASP A 181 9.87 6.80 -18.91
N VAL A 182 9.40 5.60 -18.55
CA VAL A 182 8.67 5.36 -17.29
C VAL A 182 9.60 5.49 -16.09
N THR A 183 10.82 4.92 -16.17
CA THR A 183 11.81 5.04 -15.08
C THR A 183 12.30 6.47 -14.91
N ASP A 184 12.53 7.19 -15.99
CA ASP A 184 12.92 8.60 -15.98
C ASP A 184 11.81 9.50 -15.41
N ALA A 185 10.55 9.22 -15.79
CA ALA A 185 9.40 9.92 -15.23
C ALA A 185 9.25 9.68 -13.72
N LEU A 186 9.54 8.46 -13.21
CA LEU A 186 9.56 8.18 -11.77
C LEU A 186 10.62 9.02 -11.04
N ILE A 187 11.84 9.09 -11.57
CA ILE A 187 12.92 9.90 -10.98
C ILE A 187 12.53 11.38 -11.02
N GLY A 188 11.93 11.83 -12.12
CA GLY A 188 11.49 13.22 -12.32
C GLY A 188 10.44 13.71 -11.32
N LEU A 189 9.69 12.80 -10.66
CA LEU A 189 8.69 13.18 -9.64
C LEU A 189 9.30 13.93 -8.44
N THR A 190 10.58 13.80 -8.21
CA THR A 190 11.27 14.44 -7.07
C THR A 190 11.96 15.75 -7.41
N ASN A 191 11.87 16.24 -8.66
CA ASN A 191 12.53 17.48 -9.10
C ASN A 191 12.06 18.72 -8.31
N GLU A 192 10.80 18.71 -7.85
CA GLU A 192 10.21 19.81 -7.07
C GLU A 192 10.20 19.53 -5.55
N GLU A 193 10.77 18.41 -5.11
CA GLU A 193 10.80 17.98 -3.71
C GLU A 193 12.25 17.70 -3.27
N PRO A 194 13.05 18.72 -2.97
CA PRO A 194 14.51 18.59 -2.73
C PRO A 194 14.88 17.74 -1.51
N GLU A 195 13.92 17.48 -0.62
CA GLU A 195 14.08 16.61 0.56
C GLU A 195 13.70 15.16 0.32
N VAL A 196 13.26 14.80 -0.90
CA VAL A 196 12.88 13.43 -1.27
C VAL A 196 13.64 13.02 -2.52
N LYS A 197 14.15 11.80 -2.56
CA LYS A 197 14.84 11.24 -3.72
C LYS A 197 14.37 9.83 -4.02
N ILE A 198 14.24 9.52 -5.31
CA ILE A 198 13.99 8.16 -5.80
C ILE A 198 15.28 7.58 -6.37
N PHE A 199 15.66 6.40 -5.92
CA PHE A 199 16.69 5.56 -6.51
C PHE A 199 16.04 4.35 -7.15
N LEU A 200 16.51 3.96 -8.35
CA LEU A 200 16.00 2.79 -9.06
C LEU A 200 17.14 1.79 -9.29
N PHE A 201 16.83 0.50 -9.15
CA PHE A 201 17.76 -0.61 -9.29
C PHE A 201 17.21 -1.57 -10.35
N ASN A 202 17.69 -1.48 -11.57
CA ASN A 202 17.30 -2.29 -12.73
C ASN A 202 18.45 -3.15 -13.28
N SER A 203 19.72 -2.86 -12.89
CA SER A 203 20.85 -3.71 -13.23
C SER A 203 20.78 -5.05 -12.50
N GLU A 204 21.30 -6.11 -13.08
CA GLU A 204 21.30 -7.44 -12.46
C GLU A 204 21.98 -7.44 -11.09
N SER A 205 23.16 -6.81 -10.97
CA SER A 205 23.89 -6.70 -9.71
C SER A 205 23.08 -5.92 -8.65
N GLY A 206 22.50 -4.77 -9.01
CA GLY A 206 21.70 -3.95 -8.09
C GLY A 206 20.45 -4.71 -7.62
N ARG A 207 19.75 -5.37 -8.54
CA ARG A 207 18.58 -6.20 -8.21
C ARG A 207 18.94 -7.34 -7.25
N ASN A 208 20.00 -8.09 -7.52
CA ASN A 208 20.40 -9.22 -6.68
C ASN A 208 20.73 -8.76 -5.26
N ARG A 209 21.46 -7.64 -5.10
CA ARG A 209 21.74 -7.05 -3.79
C ARG A 209 20.46 -6.66 -3.03
N ILE A 210 19.49 -6.07 -3.71
CA ILE A 210 18.18 -5.73 -3.10
C ILE A 210 17.42 -7.00 -2.71
N ILE A 211 17.39 -8.03 -3.56
CA ILE A 211 16.72 -9.31 -3.29
C ILE A 211 17.29 -9.95 -2.02
N ASP A 212 18.60 -10.05 -1.92
CA ASP A 212 19.28 -10.66 -0.78
C ASP A 212 19.00 -9.88 0.51
N LEU A 213 19.08 -8.54 0.45
CA LEU A 213 18.84 -7.66 1.59
C LEU A 213 17.38 -7.76 2.08
N VAL A 214 16.43 -7.63 1.17
CA VAL A 214 14.99 -7.63 1.53
C VAL A 214 14.54 -9.02 1.97
N ALA A 215 15.01 -10.10 1.34
CA ALA A 215 14.69 -11.46 1.76
C ALA A 215 15.25 -11.79 3.16
N LYS A 216 16.46 -11.31 3.46
CA LYS A 216 17.07 -11.43 4.79
C LYS A 216 16.28 -10.61 5.82
N ALA A 217 16.00 -9.35 5.51
CA ALA A 217 15.25 -8.47 6.39
C ALA A 217 13.84 -9.03 6.71
N ASN A 218 13.14 -9.58 5.71
CA ASN A 218 11.85 -10.23 5.92
C ASN A 218 11.92 -11.34 6.96
N LYS A 219 12.96 -12.18 6.91
CA LYS A 219 13.15 -13.25 7.90
C LYS A 219 13.43 -12.71 9.29
N GLU A 220 14.26 -11.67 9.40
CA GLU A 220 14.62 -11.06 10.69
C GLU A 220 13.45 -10.30 11.32
N VAL A 221 12.71 -9.52 10.54
CA VAL A 221 11.56 -8.73 11.01
C VAL A 221 10.44 -9.66 11.48
N TYR A 222 10.05 -10.65 10.68
CA TYR A 222 8.97 -11.58 11.02
C TYR A 222 9.40 -12.75 11.95
N ALA A 223 10.66 -12.83 12.37
CA ALA A 223 11.06 -13.69 13.48
C ALA A 223 10.55 -13.18 14.83
N ASP A 224 10.18 -11.91 14.93
CA ASP A 224 9.58 -11.33 16.13
C ASP A 224 8.08 -11.62 16.20
N PRO A 225 7.61 -12.37 17.22
CA PRO A 225 6.19 -12.70 17.37
C PRO A 225 5.27 -11.48 17.51
N GLU A 226 5.77 -10.36 18.05
CA GLU A 226 4.97 -9.13 18.19
C GLU A 226 4.71 -8.49 16.82
N VAL A 227 5.70 -8.53 15.93
CA VAL A 227 5.56 -8.08 14.53
C VAL A 227 4.55 -8.95 13.79
N GLU A 228 4.69 -10.26 13.88
CA GLU A 228 3.76 -11.19 13.23
C GLU A 228 2.33 -10.97 13.76
N ASN A 229 2.13 -10.90 15.06
CA ASN A 229 0.82 -10.66 15.67
C ASN A 229 0.24 -9.31 15.28
N GLY A 230 1.06 -8.26 15.23
CA GLY A 230 0.65 -6.92 14.80
C GLY A 230 0.16 -6.91 13.35
N SER A 231 0.90 -7.55 12.45
CA SER A 231 0.54 -7.71 11.03
C SER A 231 -0.74 -8.55 10.85
N GLN A 232 -0.84 -9.69 11.56
CA GLN A 232 -1.98 -10.61 11.47
C GLN A 232 -3.32 -9.97 11.88
N ARG A 233 -3.33 -8.97 12.76
CA ARG A 233 -4.54 -8.22 13.14
C ARG A 233 -5.19 -7.52 11.94
N TRP A 234 -4.43 -7.22 10.90
CA TRP A 234 -4.89 -6.53 9.70
C TRP A 234 -5.19 -7.48 8.54
N ILE A 235 -5.22 -8.80 8.74
CA ILE A 235 -5.64 -9.74 7.70
C ILE A 235 -7.12 -10.04 7.88
N ARG A 236 -7.89 -9.87 6.81
CA ARG A 236 -9.31 -10.19 6.73
C ARG A 236 -9.46 -11.49 5.94
N TRP A 237 -9.78 -12.55 6.65
CA TRP A 237 -9.78 -13.90 6.10
C TRP A 237 -11.10 -14.25 5.41
N ASP A 238 -12.20 -13.72 5.85
CA ASP A 238 -13.54 -14.02 5.36
C ASP A 238 -14.32 -12.78 4.93
N TRP A 239 -15.39 -13.02 4.21
CA TRP A 239 -16.29 -12.00 3.69
C TRP A 239 -16.93 -11.14 4.78
N SER A 240 -17.37 -11.75 5.87
CA SER A 240 -18.00 -11.05 6.99
C SER A 240 -17.06 -10.03 7.60
N ASP A 241 -15.80 -10.43 7.88
CA ASP A 241 -14.78 -9.52 8.42
C ASP A 241 -14.47 -8.38 7.43
N ILE A 242 -14.38 -8.68 6.13
CA ILE A 242 -14.15 -7.66 5.09
C ILE A 242 -15.27 -6.61 5.10
N GLN A 243 -16.54 -7.04 5.11
CA GLN A 243 -17.67 -6.11 5.07
C GLN A 243 -17.84 -5.34 6.39
N LYS A 244 -17.51 -5.96 7.51
CA LYS A 244 -17.59 -5.36 8.85
C LYS A 244 -16.53 -4.29 9.08
N TYR A 245 -15.25 -4.63 8.86
CA TYR A 245 -14.12 -3.75 9.20
C TYR A 245 -13.75 -2.79 8.08
N ARG A 246 -13.99 -3.17 6.83
CA ARG A 246 -13.73 -2.36 5.62
C ARG A 246 -12.29 -1.84 5.52
N ASP A 247 -11.37 -2.62 6.06
CA ASP A 247 -9.93 -2.32 6.10
C ASP A 247 -9.11 -3.62 6.01
N GLY A 248 -7.81 -3.50 6.16
CA GLY A 248 -6.91 -4.64 6.20
C GLY A 248 -6.60 -5.25 4.83
N LEU A 249 -5.79 -6.28 4.85
CA LEU A 249 -5.41 -7.09 3.70
C LEU A 249 -6.38 -8.25 3.55
N THR A 250 -6.88 -8.46 2.35
CA THR A 250 -7.75 -9.60 2.04
C THR A 250 -6.97 -10.70 1.33
N VAL A 251 -7.40 -11.94 1.45
CA VAL A 251 -6.80 -13.08 0.75
C VAL A 251 -6.79 -12.86 -0.76
N ASP A 252 -7.85 -12.22 -1.30
CA ASP A 252 -7.94 -11.87 -2.71
C ASP A 252 -6.81 -10.94 -3.19
N ALA A 253 -6.33 -10.07 -2.30
CA ALA A 253 -5.28 -9.11 -2.61
C ALA A 253 -3.85 -9.67 -2.45
N PHE A 254 -3.66 -10.94 -2.07
CA PHE A 254 -2.34 -11.55 -1.90
C PHE A 254 -1.63 -11.89 -3.22
N GLY A 255 -2.30 -11.72 -4.38
CA GLY A 255 -1.71 -11.98 -5.69
C GLY A 255 -1.53 -13.48 -6.00
N LEU A 256 -2.23 -14.34 -5.26
CA LEU A 256 -2.22 -15.78 -5.46
C LEU A 256 -3.06 -16.19 -6.69
N PRO A 257 -2.81 -17.38 -7.27
CA PRO A 257 -3.70 -17.92 -8.29
C PRO A 257 -5.15 -18.04 -7.78
N PRO A 258 -6.16 -17.80 -8.63
CA PRO A 258 -7.58 -17.83 -8.20
C PRO A 258 -8.00 -19.12 -7.50
N VAL A 259 -7.53 -20.27 -7.97
CA VAL A 259 -7.81 -21.58 -7.35
C VAL A 259 -7.23 -21.66 -5.95
N THR A 260 -5.98 -21.21 -5.76
CA THR A 260 -5.34 -21.17 -4.44
C THR A 260 -6.09 -20.25 -3.49
N THR A 261 -6.48 -19.07 -3.97
CA THR A 261 -7.29 -18.11 -3.20
C THR A 261 -8.62 -18.73 -2.75
N ALA A 262 -9.33 -19.42 -3.65
CA ALA A 262 -10.57 -20.11 -3.34
C ALA A 262 -10.38 -21.22 -2.28
N ILE A 263 -9.32 -22.02 -2.39
CA ILE A 263 -8.99 -23.05 -1.42
C ILE A 263 -8.71 -22.44 -0.04
N ILE A 264 -7.95 -21.33 0.01
CA ILE A 264 -7.66 -20.64 1.27
C ILE A 264 -8.95 -20.12 1.91
N LYS A 265 -9.80 -19.43 1.17
CA LYS A 265 -11.08 -18.92 1.68
C LYS A 265 -12.01 -20.02 2.19
N PHE A 266 -12.02 -21.16 1.49
CA PHE A 266 -12.82 -22.32 1.89
C PHE A 266 -12.27 -23.05 3.12
N SER A 267 -10.98 -22.92 3.42
CA SER A 267 -10.32 -23.65 4.50
C SER A 267 -10.68 -23.07 5.87
N PRO A 268 -10.86 -23.93 6.91
CA PRO A 268 -11.09 -23.44 8.27
C PRO A 268 -9.94 -22.55 8.77
N LYS A 269 -10.26 -21.40 9.36
CA LYS A 269 -9.27 -20.42 9.89
C LYS A 269 -8.19 -21.06 10.78
N ARG A 270 -8.54 -22.12 11.54
CA ARG A 270 -7.58 -22.86 12.39
C ARG A 270 -6.48 -23.55 11.58
N LEU A 271 -6.77 -23.95 10.34
CA LEU A 271 -5.80 -24.57 9.44
C LEU A 271 -4.93 -23.52 8.77
N LEU A 272 -5.47 -22.34 8.45
CA LEU A 272 -4.77 -21.28 7.72
C LEU A 272 -3.57 -20.73 8.48
N ARG A 273 -3.63 -20.64 9.80
CA ARG A 273 -2.49 -20.26 10.65
C ARG A 273 -1.29 -21.24 10.55
N LYS A 274 -1.50 -22.46 10.01
CA LYS A 274 -0.46 -23.44 9.77
C LYS A 274 0.04 -23.44 8.32
N PHE A 275 -0.63 -22.74 7.43
CA PHE A 275 -0.28 -22.61 6.01
C PHE A 275 0.64 -21.41 5.72
N ALA A 276 1.50 -21.01 6.66
CA ALA A 276 2.72 -20.35 6.26
C ALA A 276 3.46 -21.28 5.28
N PRO A 277 3.91 -20.84 4.10
CA PRO A 277 4.54 -21.71 3.13
C PRO A 277 5.79 -22.38 3.75
N ARG A 278 5.67 -23.65 4.11
CA ARG A 278 6.74 -24.50 4.63
C ARG A 278 7.27 -25.41 3.54
N GLY A 279 7.49 -24.85 2.33
CA GLY A 279 8.09 -25.60 1.23
C GLY A 279 9.61 -25.51 1.24
N ASN A 280 10.28 -26.43 0.50
CA ASN A 280 11.69 -26.33 0.17
C ASN A 280 11.87 -25.14 -0.82
N GLY A 281 12.08 -23.93 -0.30
CA GLY A 281 12.22 -22.69 -1.06
C GLY A 281 11.83 -21.48 -0.22
N ASP A 282 12.16 -20.31 -0.71
CA ASP A 282 11.72 -19.04 -0.15
C ASP A 282 10.76 -18.36 -1.15
N PRO A 283 9.44 -18.62 -1.03
CA PRO A 283 8.44 -18.05 -1.96
C PRO A 283 8.50 -16.53 -2.05
N TYR A 284 8.95 -15.87 -0.98
CA TYR A 284 9.11 -14.43 -1.00
C TYR A 284 10.33 -14.01 -1.82
N ALA A 285 11.46 -14.69 -1.66
CA ALA A 285 12.64 -14.46 -2.50
C ALA A 285 12.34 -14.76 -3.99
N ASP A 286 11.57 -15.81 -4.29
CA ASP A 286 11.14 -16.11 -5.67
C ASP A 286 10.28 -15.00 -6.26
N LEU A 287 9.38 -14.42 -5.46
CA LEU A 287 8.59 -13.26 -5.85
C LEU A 287 9.49 -12.03 -6.15
N LEU A 288 10.51 -11.81 -5.33
CA LEU A 288 11.48 -10.73 -5.54
C LEU A 288 12.32 -10.96 -6.81
N ARG A 289 12.73 -12.20 -7.10
CA ARG A 289 13.42 -12.54 -8.36
C ARG A 289 12.57 -12.25 -9.60
N ALA A 290 11.24 -12.38 -9.50
CA ALA A 290 10.31 -12.00 -10.56
C ALA A 290 9.99 -10.49 -10.55
N THR A 291 11.04 -9.65 -10.42
CA THR A 291 10.90 -8.18 -10.36
C THR A 291 11.95 -7.53 -11.27
N PRO A 292 11.54 -6.80 -12.31
CA PRO A 292 12.49 -6.16 -13.22
C PRO A 292 13.12 -4.88 -12.66
N VAL A 293 12.39 -4.12 -11.80
CA VAL A 293 12.88 -2.86 -11.24
C VAL A 293 12.52 -2.75 -9.77
N PHE A 294 13.48 -2.40 -8.94
CA PHE A 294 13.25 -1.99 -7.55
C PHE A 294 13.41 -0.50 -7.41
N GLY A 295 12.63 0.10 -6.52
CA GLY A 295 12.72 1.51 -6.16
C GLY A 295 12.90 1.71 -4.67
N LEU A 296 13.63 2.77 -4.34
CA LEU A 296 13.84 3.24 -2.98
C LEU A 296 13.54 4.74 -2.94
N ILE A 297 12.63 5.14 -2.07
CA ILE A 297 12.42 6.54 -1.70
C ILE A 297 13.25 6.81 -0.44
N ALA A 298 14.05 7.86 -0.48
CA ALA A 298 14.87 8.30 0.62
C ALA A 298 14.63 9.78 0.92
N VAL A 299 14.87 10.17 2.16
CA VAL A 299 14.72 11.53 2.69
C VAL A 299 15.97 11.93 3.46
N ARG A 300 16.09 13.19 3.91
CA ARG A 300 17.23 13.63 4.73
C ARG A 300 17.15 13.16 6.17
N ASP A 301 15.94 13.10 6.73
CA ASP A 301 15.67 12.53 8.05
C ASP A 301 14.41 11.66 8.03
N ARG A 302 14.60 10.35 8.11
CA ARG A 302 13.50 9.37 8.04
C ARG A 302 12.54 9.40 9.24
N TYR A 303 12.88 10.12 10.29
CA TYR A 303 12.03 10.32 11.47
C TYR A 303 11.47 11.74 11.56
N ASP A 304 11.68 12.54 10.53
CA ASP A 304 11.01 13.81 10.37
C ASP A 304 9.60 13.62 9.81
N GLN A 305 8.60 14.18 10.50
CA GLN A 305 7.18 14.01 10.15
C GLN A 305 6.86 14.57 8.75
N GLU A 306 7.34 15.79 8.46
CA GLU A 306 7.07 16.42 7.16
C GLU A 306 7.70 15.64 6.01
N GLN A 307 8.93 15.16 6.18
CA GLN A 307 9.62 14.39 5.15
C GLN A 307 8.96 13.03 4.91
N CYS A 308 8.40 12.38 5.95
CA CYS A 308 7.60 11.18 5.76
C CYS A 308 6.30 11.45 5.00
N LEU A 309 5.63 12.56 5.27
CA LEU A 309 4.44 12.97 4.51
C LEU A 309 4.79 13.28 3.05
N ARG A 310 5.91 13.99 2.79
CA ARG A 310 6.42 14.26 1.42
C ARG A 310 6.76 12.97 0.68
N ALA A 311 7.47 12.04 1.33
CA ALA A 311 7.75 10.72 0.76
C ALA A 311 6.47 9.97 0.40
N GLY A 312 5.43 10.08 1.23
CA GLY A 312 4.10 9.50 0.97
C GLY A 312 3.41 10.14 -0.25
N ARG A 313 3.47 11.45 -0.41
CA ARG A 313 2.96 12.15 -1.58
C ARG A 313 3.68 11.68 -2.86
N ILE A 314 5.01 11.60 -2.82
CA ILE A 314 5.81 11.08 -3.93
C ILE A 314 5.49 9.63 -4.25
N TRP A 315 5.35 8.76 -3.22
CA TRP A 315 4.93 7.37 -3.44
C TRP A 315 3.55 7.27 -4.11
N GLN A 316 2.60 8.09 -3.69
CA GLN A 316 1.26 8.06 -4.29
C GLN A 316 1.31 8.52 -5.75
N ARG A 317 2.03 9.61 -6.08
CA ARG A 317 2.27 10.05 -7.46
C ARG A 317 2.93 8.97 -8.31
N ALA A 318 3.98 8.33 -7.78
CA ALA A 318 4.68 7.23 -8.45
C ALA A 318 3.72 6.07 -8.76
N HIS A 319 2.90 5.68 -7.79
CA HIS A 319 1.95 4.59 -7.98
C HIS A 319 0.84 4.94 -8.98
N LEU A 320 0.35 6.19 -8.98
CA LEU A 320 -0.62 6.66 -9.97
C LEU A 320 0.00 6.76 -11.37
N LEU A 321 1.20 7.31 -11.50
CA LEU A 321 1.95 7.35 -12.77
C LEU A 321 2.16 5.95 -13.35
N LEU A 322 2.59 5.00 -12.55
CA LEU A 322 2.74 3.61 -12.98
C LEU A 322 1.41 3.01 -13.42
N THR A 323 0.33 3.29 -12.67
CA THR A 323 -1.01 2.83 -13.02
C THR A 323 -1.46 3.38 -14.37
N SER A 324 -1.23 4.66 -14.67
CA SER A 324 -1.58 5.26 -15.96
C SER A 324 -0.81 4.67 -17.14
N ARG A 325 0.37 4.08 -16.88
CA ARG A 325 1.20 3.39 -17.87
C ARG A 325 0.95 1.89 -17.94
N GLY A 326 -0.05 1.36 -17.22
CA GLY A 326 -0.32 -0.07 -17.13
C GLY A 326 0.75 -0.89 -16.41
N VAL A 327 1.62 -0.22 -15.67
CA VAL A 327 2.70 -0.82 -14.88
C VAL A 327 2.25 -0.97 -13.43
N ALA A 328 2.53 -2.13 -12.84
CA ALA A 328 2.17 -2.43 -11.47
C ALA A 328 3.28 -2.06 -10.49
N ALA A 329 2.86 -1.76 -9.26
CA ALA A 329 3.78 -1.52 -8.16
C ALA A 329 3.32 -2.20 -6.85
N ARG A 330 4.30 -2.50 -5.99
CA ARG A 330 4.09 -3.06 -4.65
C ARG A 330 5.17 -2.56 -3.68
N PRO A 331 4.80 -2.11 -2.46
CA PRO A 331 5.74 -1.89 -1.36
C PRO A 331 6.46 -3.17 -0.94
N ILE A 332 7.75 -3.05 -0.59
CA ILE A 332 8.63 -4.11 -0.05
C ILE A 332 9.49 -3.50 1.05
N ASN A 333 8.87 -3.14 2.17
CA ASN A 333 9.48 -2.28 3.18
C ASN A 333 10.33 -3.01 4.23
N GLU A 334 10.45 -4.31 4.17
CA GLU A 334 11.08 -5.13 5.21
C GLU A 334 12.50 -4.67 5.58
N ALA A 335 13.29 -4.19 4.59
CA ALA A 335 14.62 -3.66 4.89
C ALA A 335 14.56 -2.31 5.63
N VAL A 336 13.62 -1.42 5.28
CA VAL A 336 13.46 -0.15 6.00
C VAL A 336 12.74 -0.32 7.34
N GLU A 337 11.89 -1.34 7.49
CA GLU A 337 11.33 -1.78 8.77
C GLU A 337 12.44 -2.30 9.70
N LEU A 338 13.38 -3.09 9.17
CA LEU A 338 14.51 -3.60 9.96
C LEU A 338 15.41 -2.47 10.50
N ILE A 339 15.59 -1.36 9.76
CA ILE A 339 16.30 -0.18 10.28
C ILE A 339 15.57 0.39 11.52
N ASP A 340 14.23 0.45 11.49
CA ASP A 340 13.43 0.92 12.64
C ASP A 340 13.60 -0.01 13.84
N HIS A 341 13.64 -1.32 13.62
CA HIS A 341 13.89 -2.31 14.65
C HIS A 341 15.30 -2.27 15.21
N GLU A 342 16.33 -2.12 14.35
CA GLU A 342 17.72 -1.93 14.78
C GLU A 342 17.83 -0.71 15.71
N ARG A 343 17.21 0.42 15.34
CA ARG A 343 17.17 1.64 16.15
C ARG A 343 16.43 1.42 17.47
N LEU A 344 15.24 0.82 17.45
CA LEU A 344 14.41 0.60 18.64
C LEU A 344 15.15 -0.26 19.68
N ARG A 345 15.96 -1.21 19.20
CA ARG A 345 16.75 -2.14 20.04
C ARG A 345 18.16 -1.65 20.35
N ASN A 346 18.50 -0.41 19.95
CA ASN A 346 19.85 0.16 20.07
C ASN A 346 20.94 -0.74 19.46
N GLN A 347 20.65 -1.39 18.33
CA GLN A 347 21.57 -2.22 17.57
C GLN A 347 22.41 -1.36 16.61
N GLU A 348 23.50 -1.90 16.10
CA GLU A 348 24.29 -1.27 15.04
C GLU A 348 23.43 -1.06 13.78
N PRO A 349 23.51 0.09 13.10
CA PRO A 349 22.67 0.41 11.93
C PRO A 349 23.18 -0.29 10.65
N ARG A 350 23.26 -1.62 10.65
CA ARG A 350 23.80 -2.44 9.56
C ARG A 350 23.01 -2.32 8.28
N THR A 351 21.68 -2.39 8.42
CA THR A 351 20.79 -2.33 7.26
C THR A 351 20.81 -0.96 6.60
N SER A 352 20.86 0.11 7.40
CA SER A 352 21.03 1.47 6.89
C SER A 352 22.34 1.65 6.13
N ALA A 353 23.46 1.11 6.66
CA ALA A 353 24.76 1.16 6.00
C ALA A 353 24.75 0.39 4.66
N GLN A 354 24.13 -0.79 4.61
CA GLN A 354 24.01 -1.57 3.37
C GLN A 354 23.19 -0.85 2.28
N LEU A 355 22.12 -0.14 2.66
CA LEU A 355 21.32 0.65 1.72
C LEU A 355 22.06 1.93 1.28
N ALA A 356 22.81 2.57 2.18
CA ALA A 356 23.67 3.71 1.83
C ALA A 356 24.76 3.32 0.82
N ASP A 357 25.34 2.13 0.96
CA ASP A 357 26.32 1.60 -0.02
C ASP A 357 25.67 1.33 -1.39
N LEU A 358 24.41 0.91 -1.43
CA LEU A 358 23.65 0.73 -2.67
C LEU A 358 23.33 2.05 -3.39
N THR A 359 23.02 3.10 -2.64
CA THR A 359 22.70 4.43 -3.17
C THR A 359 23.95 5.28 -3.46
N HIS A 360 25.12 4.86 -2.96
CA HIS A 360 26.37 5.62 -3.02
C HIS A 360 26.26 7.03 -2.42
N ASP A 361 25.30 7.26 -1.52
CA ASP A 361 25.07 8.54 -0.88
C ASP A 361 24.41 8.37 0.51
N ALA A 362 25.26 8.39 1.54
CA ALA A 362 24.84 8.22 2.93
C ALA A 362 24.04 9.42 3.50
N THR A 363 23.96 10.54 2.77
CA THR A 363 23.16 11.70 3.19
C THR A 363 21.67 11.50 2.97
N TRP A 364 21.26 10.47 2.22
CA TRP A 364 19.90 10.06 2.00
C TRP A 364 19.54 8.86 2.85
N GLN A 365 18.57 9.03 3.73
CA GLN A 365 18.09 7.97 4.61
C GLN A 365 16.94 7.20 3.94
N PRO A 366 17.08 5.89 3.74
CA PRO A 366 16.02 5.05 3.17
C PRO A 366 14.73 5.12 3.99
N THR A 367 13.59 5.38 3.35
CA THR A 367 12.31 5.47 4.06
C THR A 367 11.20 4.61 3.47
N PHE A 368 11.25 4.26 2.18
CA PHE A 368 10.23 3.43 1.56
C PHE A 368 10.79 2.66 0.38
N MET A 369 10.52 1.37 0.29
CA MET A 369 10.95 0.52 -0.82
C MET A 369 9.77 -0.05 -1.58
N PHE A 370 9.95 -0.24 -2.89
CA PHE A 370 8.90 -0.78 -3.75
C PHE A 370 9.50 -1.55 -4.93
N ARG A 371 8.69 -2.40 -5.53
CA ARG A 371 9.01 -3.09 -6.79
C ARG A 371 8.03 -2.71 -7.88
N VAL A 372 8.50 -2.73 -9.12
CA VAL A 372 7.81 -2.26 -10.31
C VAL A 372 7.96 -3.28 -11.45
N GLY A 373 6.90 -3.48 -12.24
CA GLY A 373 6.93 -4.34 -13.42
C GLY A 373 5.55 -4.54 -14.02
N TYR A 374 5.48 -5.18 -15.19
CA TYR A 374 4.21 -5.53 -15.80
C TYR A 374 3.57 -6.72 -15.08
N PRO A 375 2.31 -6.63 -14.67
CA PRO A 375 1.69 -7.67 -13.86
C PRO A 375 1.26 -8.87 -14.72
N ILE A 376 1.56 -10.10 -14.28
CA ILE A 376 1.03 -11.32 -14.92
C ILE A 376 -0.44 -11.58 -14.59
N ARG A 377 -0.99 -10.89 -13.60
CA ARG A 377 -2.40 -10.90 -13.19
C ARG A 377 -2.82 -9.51 -12.70
N PRO A 378 -4.05 -9.08 -12.93
CA PRO A 378 -4.54 -7.79 -12.45
C PRO A 378 -4.53 -7.75 -10.91
N ALA A 379 -4.29 -6.57 -10.35
CA ALA A 379 -4.50 -6.31 -8.95
C ALA A 379 -6.00 -6.22 -8.63
N LEU A 380 -6.37 -6.62 -7.42
CA LEU A 380 -7.74 -6.50 -6.93
C LEU A 380 -7.85 -5.36 -5.92
N ALA A 381 -9.01 -4.71 -5.90
CA ALA A 381 -9.31 -3.66 -4.95
C ALA A 381 -9.23 -4.17 -3.51
N SER A 382 -8.74 -3.33 -2.61
CA SER A 382 -8.82 -3.56 -1.16
C SER A 382 -10.06 -2.84 -0.59
N PRO A 383 -10.65 -3.33 0.51
CA PRO A 383 -11.79 -2.67 1.14
C PRO A 383 -11.45 -1.24 1.57
N ARG A 384 -12.46 -0.38 1.67
CA ARG A 384 -12.32 1.02 2.11
C ARG A 384 -13.39 1.39 3.13
N ARG A 385 -12.97 2.11 4.16
CA ARG A 385 -13.87 2.80 5.09
C ARG A 385 -14.63 3.89 4.33
N PRO A 386 -15.95 4.04 4.51
CA PRO A 386 -16.69 5.12 3.87
C PRO A 386 -16.33 6.48 4.49
N VAL A 387 -16.58 7.55 3.77
CA VAL A 387 -16.27 8.93 4.22
C VAL A 387 -16.80 9.22 5.62
N LYS A 388 -18.03 8.81 5.94
CA LYS A 388 -18.64 9.03 7.26
C LYS A 388 -17.87 8.44 8.45
N ASP A 389 -17.04 7.39 8.22
CA ASP A 389 -16.26 6.72 9.27
C ASP A 389 -14.88 7.37 9.48
N VAL A 390 -14.54 8.38 8.68
CA VAL A 390 -13.25 9.08 8.73
C VAL A 390 -13.39 10.59 8.95
N ILE A 391 -14.60 11.12 9.02
CA ILE A 391 -14.87 12.53 9.40
C ILE A 391 -15.03 12.62 10.91
N ILE A 392 -14.43 13.67 11.52
CA ILE A 392 -14.48 13.97 12.95
C ILE A 392 -14.94 15.41 13.20
#